data_cea211cd53ab45ec9d0d9d5212e645e3
#
_entry.id   cea211cd53ab45ec9d0d9d5212e645e3
#
_cell.length_a   1.000
_cell.length_b   1.000
_cell.length_c   1.000
_cell.angle_alpha   90.00
_cell.angle_beta   90.00
_cell.angle_gamma   90.00
#
_symmetry.space_group_name_H-M   'P 1'
#
loop_
_entity.id
_entity.type
_entity.pdbx_description
1 polymer ?
#
loop_
_entity_poly.entity_id
_entity_poly.type
_entity_poly.pdbx_seq_one_letter_code
_entity_poly.pdbx_strand_id
1 'polypeptide(L)'
;MVGVPGSGKTFLAKSLSEKFNCEILNRDLIRTSIFPKKYINHSKLQNNIAFEVLFKVLKQLISNNRPEYIIVDGKPFSKNYEIEEFKNELDKLSAKLIIIHVTASIDIISSRLKNDLKNQYPLYRDPKKDSKIYNTQLMINEFDKINFPHIIIDTSSHIKEVTKYCFNKINEFIK
;
A
#
# COMPACT_ATOMS: atom_id res chain seq x y z
N MET A 1 -3.54 -0.16 2.77
CA MET A 1 -3.12 1.14 2.20
C MET A 1 -3.51 1.20 0.75
N VAL A 2 -4.27 2.21 0.33
CA VAL A 2 -4.72 2.45 -1.05
C VAL A 2 -4.09 3.75 -1.56
N GLY A 3 -3.80 3.85 -2.84
CA GLY A 3 -3.31 5.09 -3.47
C GLY A 3 -2.22 4.85 -4.52
N VAL A 4 -1.96 5.89 -5.31
CA VAL A 4 -0.98 5.83 -6.41
C VAL A 4 0.46 5.63 -5.93
N PRO A 5 1.37 5.07 -6.74
CA PRO A 5 2.80 5.10 -6.48
C PRO A 5 3.27 6.55 -6.20
N GLY A 6 4.17 6.74 -5.23
CA GLY A 6 4.64 8.07 -4.82
C GLY A 6 3.75 8.81 -3.82
N SER A 7 2.53 8.32 -3.52
CA SER A 7 1.65 8.96 -2.53
C SER A 7 2.11 8.81 -1.06
N GLY A 8 3.19 8.08 -0.78
CA GLY A 8 3.75 7.96 0.58
C GLY A 8 3.22 6.79 1.42
N LYS A 9 2.47 5.83 0.84
CA LYS A 9 1.89 4.67 1.55
C LYS A 9 2.89 3.94 2.44
N THR A 10 3.99 3.49 1.86
CA THR A 10 5.02 2.71 2.57
C THR A 10 5.68 3.51 3.68
N PHE A 11 5.86 4.82 3.47
CA PHE A 11 6.44 5.69 4.47
C PHE A 11 5.48 5.89 5.66
N LEU A 12 4.20 6.11 5.37
CA LEU A 12 3.15 6.19 6.39
C LEU A 12 3.00 4.85 7.13
N ALA A 13 2.99 3.72 6.41
CA ALA A 13 2.91 2.39 7.01
C ALA A 13 4.04 2.15 8.03
N LYS A 14 5.29 2.46 7.66
CA LYS A 14 6.44 2.35 8.56
C LYS A 14 6.29 3.24 9.80
N SER A 15 5.91 4.50 9.59
CA SER A 15 5.74 5.44 10.71
C SER A 15 4.60 5.06 11.66
N LEU A 16 3.55 4.43 11.13
CA LEU A 16 2.47 3.86 11.96
C LEU A 16 2.97 2.63 12.74
N SER A 17 3.72 1.71 12.10
CA SER A 17 4.21 0.51 12.77
C SER A 17 5.21 0.81 13.90
N GLU A 18 6.01 1.88 13.77
CA GLU A 18 6.92 2.34 14.83
C GLU A 18 6.19 2.87 16.07
N LYS A 19 4.97 3.39 15.90
CA LYS A 19 4.18 4.00 16.99
C LYS A 19 3.14 3.06 17.59
N PHE A 20 2.69 2.10 16.83
CA PHE A 20 1.59 1.22 17.19
C PHE A 20 2.05 -0.23 17.02
N ASN A 21 1.53 -1.09 17.87
CA ASN A 21 1.82 -2.52 17.81
C ASN A 21 1.15 -3.14 16.55
N CYS A 22 1.66 -2.79 15.36
CA CYS A 22 1.15 -3.29 14.09
C CYS A 22 2.28 -3.82 13.21
N GLU A 23 2.00 -4.91 12.51
CA GLU A 23 2.91 -5.53 11.56
C GLU A 23 2.61 -5.06 10.13
N ILE A 24 3.65 -5.01 9.30
CA ILE A 24 3.52 -4.64 7.89
C ILE A 24 3.74 -5.88 7.03
N LEU A 25 2.72 -6.24 6.26
CA LEU A 25 2.85 -7.17 5.14
C LEU A 25 2.97 -6.39 3.84
N ASN A 26 4.17 -6.35 3.27
CA ASN A 26 4.46 -5.60 2.04
C ASN A 26 4.66 -6.57 0.87
N ARG A 27 3.78 -6.48 -0.14
CA ARG A 27 3.81 -7.35 -1.34
C ARG A 27 5.12 -7.21 -2.12
N ASP A 28 5.66 -6.01 -2.21
CA ASP A 28 6.86 -5.77 -3.02
C ASP A 28 8.11 -6.36 -2.35
N LEU A 29 8.18 -6.30 -1.01
CA LEU A 29 9.22 -7.00 -0.24
C LEU A 29 9.10 -8.52 -0.40
N ILE A 30 7.89 -9.06 -0.29
CA ILE A 30 7.65 -10.50 -0.52
C ILE A 30 8.11 -10.89 -1.92
N ARG A 31 7.71 -10.13 -2.96
CA ARG A 31 8.16 -10.41 -4.34
C ARG A 31 9.68 -10.47 -4.44
N THR A 32 10.39 -9.52 -3.82
CA THR A 32 11.86 -9.48 -3.87
C THR A 32 12.53 -10.59 -3.06
N SER A 33 11.82 -11.18 -2.09
CA SER A 33 12.31 -12.28 -1.28
C SER A 33 12.10 -13.65 -1.95
N ILE A 34 11.01 -13.82 -2.71
CA ILE A 34 10.68 -15.11 -3.33
C ILE A 34 11.23 -15.29 -4.75
N PHE A 35 11.53 -14.19 -5.45
CA PHE A 35 12.11 -14.26 -6.80
C PHE A 35 13.59 -13.86 -6.79
N PRO A 36 14.48 -14.60 -7.51
CA PRO A 36 15.87 -14.18 -7.66
C PRO A 36 15.95 -12.81 -8.33
N LYS A 37 16.78 -11.92 -7.81
CA LYS A 37 16.89 -10.51 -8.22
C LYS A 37 16.93 -10.29 -9.74
N LYS A 38 17.71 -11.14 -10.46
CA LYS A 38 17.87 -11.04 -11.93
C LYS A 38 16.60 -11.37 -12.73
N TYR A 39 15.61 -12.02 -12.12
CA TYR A 39 14.35 -12.43 -12.75
C TYR A 39 13.15 -11.59 -12.34
N ILE A 40 13.33 -10.59 -11.48
CA ILE A 40 12.24 -9.69 -11.10
C ILE A 40 11.87 -8.82 -12.31
N ASN A 41 10.62 -8.94 -12.77
CA ASN A 41 10.13 -8.23 -13.96
C ASN A 41 8.83 -7.43 -13.70
N HIS A 42 8.35 -7.38 -12.47
CA HIS A 42 7.13 -6.68 -12.05
C HIS A 42 5.86 -7.06 -12.85
N SER A 43 5.86 -8.24 -13.49
CA SER A 43 4.70 -8.73 -14.25
C SER A 43 3.48 -8.93 -13.35
N LYS A 44 2.30 -8.96 -13.96
CA LYS A 44 1.05 -9.27 -13.25
C LYS A 44 1.15 -10.63 -12.55
N LEU A 45 1.79 -11.63 -13.19
CA LEU A 45 1.99 -12.96 -12.61
C LEU A 45 2.82 -12.91 -11.32
N GLN A 46 4.00 -12.27 -11.34
CA GLN A 46 4.83 -12.16 -10.15
C GLN A 46 4.15 -11.36 -9.03
N ASN A 47 3.42 -10.31 -9.38
CA ASN A 47 2.65 -9.52 -8.42
C ASN A 47 1.53 -10.35 -7.78
N ASN A 48 0.85 -11.20 -8.55
CA ASN A 48 -0.20 -12.07 -8.04
C ASN A 48 0.38 -13.13 -7.11
N ILE A 49 1.45 -13.83 -7.50
CA ILE A 49 2.13 -14.82 -6.65
C ILE A 49 2.55 -14.19 -5.32
N ALA A 50 3.20 -13.01 -5.36
CA ALA A 50 3.62 -12.32 -4.15
C ALA A 50 2.42 -11.91 -3.26
N PHE A 51 1.29 -11.54 -3.88
CA PHE A 51 0.08 -11.20 -3.14
C PHE A 51 -0.59 -12.45 -2.54
N GLU A 52 -0.59 -13.59 -3.23
CA GLU A 52 -1.07 -14.87 -2.69
C GLU A 52 -0.27 -15.30 -1.47
N VAL A 53 1.07 -15.18 -1.53
CA VAL A 53 1.95 -15.46 -0.38
C VAL A 53 1.62 -14.51 0.77
N LEU A 54 1.52 -13.20 0.49
CA LEU A 54 1.11 -12.20 1.48
C LEU A 54 -0.20 -12.61 2.16
N PHE A 55 -1.18 -13.01 1.36
CA PHE A 55 -2.50 -13.33 1.88
C PHE A 55 -2.50 -14.62 2.73
N LYS A 56 -1.69 -15.62 2.39
CA LYS A 56 -1.50 -16.82 3.22
C LYS A 56 -0.89 -16.47 4.58
N VAL A 57 0.13 -15.59 4.59
CA VAL A 57 0.74 -15.10 5.83
C VAL A 57 -0.28 -14.31 6.66
N LEU A 58 -1.05 -13.42 6.02
CA LEU A 58 -2.10 -12.64 6.67
C LEU A 58 -3.13 -13.55 7.36
N LYS A 59 -3.62 -14.58 6.66
CA LYS A 59 -4.55 -15.58 7.23
C LYS A 59 -3.97 -16.24 8.49
N GLN A 60 -2.72 -16.65 8.43
CA GLN A 60 -2.05 -17.30 9.56
C GLN A 60 -1.92 -16.37 10.78
N LEU A 61 -1.56 -15.08 10.54
CA LEU A 61 -1.46 -14.10 11.61
C LEU A 61 -2.82 -13.82 12.26
N ILE A 62 -3.87 -13.63 11.46
CA ILE A 62 -5.24 -13.43 11.96
C ILE A 62 -5.69 -14.64 12.79
N SER A 63 -5.48 -15.87 12.31
CA SER A 63 -5.88 -17.10 13.02
C SER A 63 -5.18 -17.25 14.38
N ASN A 64 -4.00 -16.68 14.54
CA ASN A 64 -3.25 -16.68 15.79
C ASN A 64 -3.59 -15.51 16.73
N ASN A 65 -4.56 -14.65 16.37
CA ASN A 65 -4.97 -13.43 17.08
C ASN A 65 -3.79 -12.48 17.40
N ARG A 66 -2.81 -12.40 16.51
CA ARG A 66 -1.64 -11.52 16.66
C ARG A 66 -1.12 -11.09 15.30
N PRO A 67 -0.70 -9.85 15.16
CA PRO A 67 -0.83 -8.66 16.04
C PRO A 67 -2.24 -8.04 15.98
N GLU A 68 -2.52 -7.06 16.84
CA GLU A 68 -3.82 -6.36 16.88
C GLU A 68 -4.17 -5.70 15.55
N TYR A 69 -3.16 -5.11 14.89
CA TYR A 69 -3.29 -4.47 13.57
C TYR A 69 -2.26 -5.01 12.61
N ILE A 70 -2.70 -5.25 11.38
CA ILE A 70 -1.83 -5.63 10.26
C ILE A 70 -2.01 -4.63 9.13
N ILE A 71 -0.92 -4.00 8.69
CA ILE A 71 -0.91 -3.10 7.56
C ILE A 71 -0.56 -3.88 6.30
N VAL A 72 -1.46 -3.93 5.33
CA VAL A 72 -1.19 -4.47 3.99
C VAL A 72 -0.74 -3.32 3.09
N ASP A 73 0.50 -3.45 2.56
CA ASP A 73 1.15 -2.46 1.70
C ASP A 73 1.71 -3.08 0.42
N GLY A 74 2.14 -2.26 -0.53
CA GLY A 74 2.75 -2.69 -1.80
C GLY A 74 1.75 -3.02 -2.92
N LYS A 75 0.46 -3.26 -2.62
CA LYS A 75 -0.61 -3.35 -3.63
C LYS A 75 -1.37 -2.03 -3.64
N PRO A 76 -1.52 -1.36 -4.81
CA PRO A 76 -2.18 -0.04 -4.87
C PRO A 76 -3.70 -0.09 -4.65
N PHE A 77 -4.37 -1.25 -4.88
CA PHE A 77 -5.83 -1.39 -4.87
C PHE A 77 -6.51 -0.30 -5.70
N SER A 78 -6.16 -0.25 -6.98
CA SER A 78 -6.60 0.79 -7.90
C SER A 78 -8.04 0.64 -8.38
N LYS A 79 -8.64 -0.52 -8.17
CA LYS A 79 -9.98 -0.88 -8.62
C LYS A 79 -10.88 -1.31 -7.46
N ASN A 80 -12.15 -0.92 -7.49
CA ASN A 80 -13.10 -1.26 -6.43
C ASN A 80 -13.29 -2.77 -6.28
N TYR A 81 -13.27 -3.55 -7.37
CA TYR A 81 -13.38 -5.01 -7.30
C TYR A 81 -12.21 -5.65 -6.51
N GLU A 82 -11.00 -5.09 -6.58
CA GLU A 82 -9.85 -5.58 -5.82
C GLU A 82 -10.04 -5.37 -4.30
N ILE A 83 -10.67 -4.27 -3.92
CA ILE A 83 -11.01 -3.96 -2.53
C ILE A 83 -12.11 -4.90 -2.05
N GLU A 84 -13.13 -5.09 -2.87
CA GLU A 84 -14.28 -5.97 -2.58
C GLU A 84 -13.85 -7.42 -2.39
N GLU A 85 -13.07 -7.98 -3.32
CA GLU A 85 -12.51 -9.32 -3.21
C GLU A 85 -11.70 -9.50 -1.92
N PHE A 86 -10.83 -8.52 -1.61
CA PHE A 86 -10.01 -8.55 -0.42
C PHE A 86 -10.85 -8.47 0.86
N LYS A 87 -11.87 -7.59 0.89
CA LYS A 87 -12.82 -7.47 1.99
C LYS A 87 -13.58 -8.78 2.22
N ASN A 88 -14.12 -9.38 1.15
CA ASN A 88 -14.87 -10.64 1.25
C ASN A 88 -14.02 -11.77 1.84
N GLU A 89 -12.74 -11.80 1.52
CA GLU A 89 -11.82 -12.79 2.12
C GLU A 89 -11.54 -12.50 3.61
N LEU A 90 -11.45 -11.23 4.01
CA LEU A 90 -11.28 -10.85 5.41
C LEU A 90 -12.54 -11.12 6.24
N ASP A 91 -13.71 -10.90 5.67
CA ASP A 91 -15.00 -11.18 6.31
C ASP A 91 -15.12 -12.69 6.69
N LYS A 92 -14.61 -13.60 5.84
CA LYS A 92 -14.53 -15.04 6.16
C LYS A 92 -13.64 -15.36 7.38
N LEU A 93 -12.72 -14.45 7.71
CA LEU A 93 -11.81 -14.55 8.84
C LEU A 93 -12.29 -13.74 10.05
N SER A 94 -13.48 -13.14 9.99
CA SER A 94 -14.02 -12.22 11.00
C SER A 94 -13.08 -11.03 11.30
N ALA A 95 -12.27 -10.62 10.32
CA ALA A 95 -11.33 -9.52 10.44
C ALA A 95 -11.93 -8.23 9.84
N LYS A 96 -11.82 -7.12 10.58
CA LYS A 96 -12.28 -5.81 10.09
C LYS A 96 -11.27 -5.20 9.12
N LEU A 97 -11.75 -4.63 8.03
CA LEU A 97 -10.95 -3.88 7.06
C LEU A 97 -11.07 -2.38 7.32
N ILE A 98 -9.92 -1.71 7.49
CA ILE A 98 -9.82 -0.25 7.50
C ILE A 98 -9.08 0.16 6.24
N ILE A 99 -9.74 0.94 5.38
CA ILE A 99 -9.15 1.44 4.15
C ILE A 99 -8.56 2.82 4.42
N ILE A 100 -7.24 2.96 4.20
CA ILE A 100 -6.54 4.23 4.27
C ILE A 100 -6.14 4.62 2.86
N HIS A 101 -6.81 5.63 2.32
CA HIS A 101 -6.51 6.22 1.02
C HIS A 101 -5.44 7.30 1.20
N VAL A 102 -4.23 6.98 0.78
CA VAL A 102 -3.06 7.86 0.92
C VAL A 102 -2.89 8.70 -0.34
N THR A 103 -2.94 10.00 -0.17
CA THR A 103 -2.83 11.00 -1.24
C THR A 103 -1.64 11.93 -1.03
N ALA A 104 -1.29 12.69 -2.04
CA ALA A 104 -0.42 13.87 -1.99
C ALA A 104 -0.69 14.72 -3.24
N SER A 105 -0.19 15.96 -3.27
CA SER A 105 -0.28 16.78 -4.48
C SER A 105 0.47 16.14 -5.65
N ILE A 106 0.02 16.42 -6.89
CA ILE A 106 0.64 15.87 -8.11
C ILE A 106 2.13 16.22 -8.19
N ASP A 107 2.50 17.44 -7.80
CA ASP A 107 3.89 17.91 -7.82
C ASP A 107 4.76 17.11 -6.84
N ILE A 108 4.24 16.85 -5.64
CA ILE A 108 4.93 16.04 -4.62
C ILE A 108 5.08 14.60 -5.10
N ILE A 109 4.03 13.99 -5.64
CA ILE A 109 4.08 12.64 -6.19
C ILE A 109 5.12 12.57 -7.31
N SER A 110 5.07 13.51 -8.27
CA SER A 110 6.01 13.56 -9.39
C SER A 110 7.45 13.74 -8.93
N SER A 111 7.69 14.61 -7.94
CA SER A 111 9.02 14.83 -7.36
C SER A 111 9.56 13.57 -6.68
N ARG A 112 8.73 12.90 -5.86
CA ARG A 112 9.11 11.65 -5.20
C ARG A 112 9.44 10.55 -6.19
N LEU A 113 8.63 10.39 -7.25
CA LEU A 113 8.85 9.41 -8.30
C LEU A 113 10.16 9.67 -9.06
N LYS A 114 10.44 10.93 -9.40
CA LYS A 114 11.72 11.33 -10.04
C LYS A 114 12.93 11.04 -9.14
N ASN A 115 12.81 11.31 -7.83
CA ASN A 115 13.88 11.04 -6.88
C ASN A 115 14.14 9.55 -6.69
N ASP A 116 13.09 8.74 -6.63
CA ASP A 116 13.20 7.28 -6.56
C ASP A 116 13.95 6.72 -7.78
N LEU A 117 13.67 7.22 -8.99
CA LEU A 117 14.37 6.80 -10.22
C LEU A 117 15.86 7.16 -10.18
N LYS A 118 16.22 8.35 -9.68
CA LYS A 118 17.60 8.81 -9.57
C LYS A 118 18.42 7.98 -8.57
N ASN A 119 17.79 7.55 -7.49
CA ASN A 119 18.46 6.82 -6.40
C ASN A 119 18.50 5.31 -6.60
N GLN A 120 18.31 4.82 -7.84
CA GLN A 120 18.37 3.40 -8.20
C GLN A 120 17.54 2.51 -7.24
N TYR A 121 16.28 2.83 -7.05
CA TYR A 121 15.33 1.99 -6.32
C TYR A 121 14.73 0.91 -7.25
N PRO A 122 15.55 -0.03 -7.81
CA PRO A 122 15.08 -0.93 -8.86
C PRO A 122 14.22 -2.07 -8.32
N LEU A 123 14.24 -2.32 -7.00
CA LEU A 123 13.56 -3.49 -6.41
C LEU A 123 12.05 -3.31 -6.34
N TYR A 124 11.57 -2.07 -6.26
CA TYR A 124 10.15 -1.76 -6.07
C TYR A 124 9.47 -1.21 -7.33
N ARG A 125 10.24 -0.92 -8.39
CA ARG A 125 9.76 -0.25 -9.59
C ARG A 125 10.28 -0.91 -10.85
N ASP A 126 9.47 -0.91 -11.91
CA ASP A 126 9.83 -1.33 -13.25
C ASP A 126 10.27 -0.11 -14.06
N PRO A 127 11.58 0.05 -14.37
CA PRO A 127 12.07 1.21 -15.14
C PRO A 127 11.40 1.35 -16.51
N LYS A 128 10.93 0.23 -17.11
CA LYS A 128 10.25 0.26 -18.42
C LYS A 128 8.79 0.73 -18.31
N LYS A 129 8.14 0.43 -17.18
CA LYS A 129 6.80 0.95 -16.88
C LYS A 129 6.87 2.35 -16.30
N ASP A 130 7.92 2.64 -15.59
CA ASP A 130 8.18 3.92 -14.93
C ASP A 130 8.54 5.03 -15.94
N SER A 131 8.87 4.71 -17.19
CA SER A 131 8.91 5.71 -18.27
C SER A 131 7.52 6.35 -18.53
N LYS A 132 6.43 5.67 -18.17
CA LYS A 132 5.07 6.22 -18.13
C LYS A 132 4.78 7.09 -16.89
N ILE A 133 5.64 7.07 -15.89
CA ILE A 133 5.57 7.88 -14.65
C ILE A 133 5.62 9.38 -14.96
N TYR A 134 6.09 9.77 -16.14
CA TYR A 134 6.04 11.16 -16.60
C TYR A 134 4.61 11.73 -16.72
N ASN A 135 3.58 10.88 -16.61
CA ASN A 135 2.20 11.35 -16.55
C ASN A 135 1.51 10.89 -15.25
N THR A 136 1.88 11.52 -14.15
CA THR A 136 1.26 11.30 -12.82
C THR A 136 -0.26 11.45 -12.89
N GLN A 137 -0.77 12.37 -13.71
CA GLN A 137 -2.20 12.59 -13.90
C GLN A 137 -2.89 11.38 -14.53
N LEU A 138 -2.30 10.77 -15.56
CA LEU A 138 -2.86 9.56 -16.17
C LEU A 138 -2.93 8.41 -15.15
N MET A 139 -1.89 8.28 -14.34
CA MET A 139 -1.84 7.26 -13.30
C MET A 139 -2.93 7.46 -12.24
N ILE A 140 -3.19 8.72 -11.86
CA ILE A 140 -4.28 9.05 -10.92
C ILE A 140 -5.64 8.74 -11.57
N ASN A 141 -5.82 9.06 -12.85
CA ASN A 141 -7.07 8.83 -13.57
C ASN A 141 -7.38 7.34 -13.78
N GLU A 142 -6.39 6.45 -13.69
CA GLU A 142 -6.59 4.99 -13.75
C GLU A 142 -7.19 4.42 -12.45
N PHE A 143 -7.17 5.19 -11.34
CA PHE A 143 -7.76 4.75 -10.07
C PHE A 143 -9.25 5.02 -10.05
N ASP A 144 -9.99 4.01 -9.61
CA ASP A 144 -11.42 4.18 -9.36
C ASP A 144 -11.62 5.08 -8.13
N LYS A 145 -12.72 5.84 -8.13
CA LYS A 145 -13.19 6.47 -6.89
C LYS A 145 -13.57 5.35 -5.91
N ILE A 146 -13.02 5.40 -4.71
CA ILE A 146 -13.27 4.36 -3.69
C ILE A 146 -14.73 4.45 -3.23
N ASN A 147 -15.48 3.35 -3.41
CA ASN A 147 -16.90 3.26 -3.07
C ASN A 147 -17.15 2.69 -1.65
N PHE A 148 -16.09 2.42 -0.91
CA PHE A 148 -16.15 1.89 0.45
C PHE A 148 -15.86 2.99 1.47
N PRO A 149 -16.36 2.89 2.72
CA PRO A 149 -15.93 3.76 3.81
C PRO A 149 -14.40 3.74 3.93
N HIS A 150 -13.76 4.90 3.91
CA HIS A 150 -12.31 5.02 3.95
C HIS A 150 -11.84 6.31 4.62
N ILE A 151 -10.62 6.29 5.10
CA ILE A 151 -9.92 7.44 5.69
C ILE A 151 -9.00 8.03 4.62
N ILE A 152 -9.12 9.32 4.34
CA ILE A 152 -8.22 10.01 3.40
C ILE A 152 -7.10 10.65 4.19
N ILE A 153 -5.85 10.36 3.80
CA ILE A 153 -4.64 10.91 4.41
C ILE A 153 -3.78 11.57 3.34
N ASP A 154 -3.63 12.88 3.46
CA ASP A 154 -2.68 13.65 2.65
C ASP A 154 -1.30 13.62 3.30
N THR A 155 -0.30 13.15 2.56
CA THR A 155 1.09 13.05 3.00
C THR A 155 1.96 14.21 2.53
N SER A 156 1.38 15.31 2.12
CA SER A 156 2.11 16.50 1.69
C SER A 156 2.82 17.22 2.84
N SER A 157 2.33 17.05 4.06
CA SER A 157 2.89 17.63 5.28
C SER A 157 3.94 16.74 5.94
N HIS A 158 4.52 17.22 7.05
CA HIS A 158 5.55 16.49 7.79
C HIS A 158 5.02 15.18 8.36
N ILE A 159 5.77 14.08 8.18
CA ILE A 159 5.32 12.72 8.50
C ILE A 159 4.84 12.53 9.95
N LYS A 160 5.46 13.17 10.93
CA LYS A 160 5.07 13.04 12.33
C LYS A 160 3.65 13.54 12.58
N GLU A 161 3.26 14.64 11.93
CA GLU A 161 1.91 15.22 12.02
C GLU A 161 0.91 14.34 11.28
N VAL A 162 1.26 13.92 10.05
CA VAL A 162 0.45 13.01 9.23
C VAL A 162 0.19 11.69 9.97
N THR A 163 1.21 11.12 10.61
CA THR A 163 1.07 9.87 11.37
C THR A 163 0.15 10.04 12.58
N LYS A 164 0.31 11.13 13.33
CA LYS A 164 -0.56 11.44 14.48
C LYS A 164 -2.02 11.63 14.03
N TYR A 165 -2.22 12.38 12.95
CA TYR A 165 -3.54 12.60 12.37
C TYR A 165 -4.18 11.29 11.90
N CYS A 166 -3.42 10.46 11.15
CA CYS A 166 -3.90 9.16 10.68
C CYS A 166 -4.34 8.26 11.83
N PHE A 167 -3.57 8.19 12.90
CA PHE A 167 -3.91 7.40 14.07
C PHE A 167 -5.20 7.86 14.74
N ASN A 168 -5.37 9.17 14.91
CA ASN A 168 -6.60 9.71 15.49
C ASN A 168 -7.82 9.35 14.62
N LYS A 169 -7.67 9.44 13.29
CA LYS A 169 -8.73 9.05 12.34
C LYS A 169 -9.05 7.56 12.37
N ILE A 170 -8.05 6.70 12.55
CA ILE A 170 -8.27 5.26 12.74
C ILE A 170 -9.11 5.02 14.00
N ASN A 171 -8.76 5.64 15.12
CA ASN A 171 -9.49 5.50 16.38
C ASN A 171 -10.93 6.03 16.31
N GLU A 172 -11.15 7.12 15.56
CA GLU A 172 -12.53 7.63 15.30
C GLU A 172 -13.32 6.65 14.42
N PHE A 173 -12.68 6.01 13.45
CA PHE A 173 -13.31 5.09 12.49
C PHE A 173 -13.70 3.74 13.11
N ILE A 174 -12.99 3.32 14.17
CA ILE A 174 -13.24 2.04 14.86
C ILE A 174 -14.35 2.14 15.89
N LYS A 175 -14.60 3.32 16.45
CA LYS A 175 -15.71 3.59 17.38
C LYS A 175 -17.06 3.52 16.69
#